data_97ba092b56896ae7af2c562e9c02c802
#
_entry.id   97ba092b56896ae7af2c562e9c02c802
#
_cell.length_a   1.000
_cell.length_b   1.000
_cell.length_c   1.000
_cell.angle_alpha   90.00
_cell.angle_beta   90.00
_cell.angle_gamma   90.00
#
_symmetry.space_group_name_H-M   'P 1'
#
loop_
_entity.id
_entity.type
_entity.pdbx_description
1 polymer ?
#
loop_
_entity_poly.entity_id
_entity_poly.type
_entity_poly.pdbx_seq_one_letter_code
_entity_poly.pdbx_strand_id
1 'polypeptide(L)'
;IFKRICCVMIKNYIDEKKFFLIIFLVSIFSLISAIYIEYVLKVYPCKLCIYQRIPFILSVFICFFGYNLNDKTIWLLALVSIFTLNAFLSGYHVGIENSIFSEFSGCTNDSLDIQDKDQLLNKLKDINVSCKDIVFKIFGLSLATINLIISLTIVALGINYFNYAKNK
;
A
#
# COMPACT_ATOMS: atom_id res chain seq x y z
N ILE A 1 17.61 23.73 1.98
CA ILE A 1 17.25 24.16 0.59
C ILE A 1 16.13 23.26 0.09
N PHE A 2 16.24 21.93 0.16
CA PHE A 2 15.22 20.97 -0.32
C PHE A 2 13.87 21.14 0.36
N LYS A 3 13.84 21.39 1.68
CA LYS A 3 12.63 21.61 2.47
C LYS A 3 11.88 22.90 2.07
N ARG A 4 12.60 23.95 1.65
CA ARG A 4 12.01 25.22 1.15
C ARG A 4 11.42 25.07 -0.25
N ILE A 5 12.06 24.33 -1.14
CA ILE A 5 11.61 24.14 -2.52
C ILE A 5 10.34 23.29 -2.53
N CYS A 6 10.28 22.21 -1.73
CA CYS A 6 9.10 21.36 -1.62
C CYS A 6 7.90 22.15 -1.01
N CYS A 7 8.12 22.99 0.03
CA CYS A 7 7.08 23.84 0.59
C CYS A 7 6.59 24.93 -0.38
N VAL A 8 7.46 25.50 -1.21
CA VAL A 8 7.08 26.56 -2.16
C VAL A 8 6.27 26.00 -3.33
N MET A 9 6.61 24.81 -3.81
CA MET A 9 5.84 24.13 -4.87
C MET A 9 4.44 23.71 -4.40
N ILE A 10 4.31 23.25 -3.16
CA ILE A 10 3.02 22.87 -2.57
C ILE A 10 2.18 24.11 -2.24
N LYS A 11 2.81 25.23 -1.91
CA LYS A 11 2.15 26.48 -1.50
C LYS A 11 1.26 27.09 -2.58
N ASN A 12 1.57 26.88 -3.86
CA ASN A 12 0.86 27.52 -4.97
C ASN A 12 -0.04 26.59 -5.80
N TYR A 13 -0.02 25.28 -5.59
CA TYR A 13 -0.62 24.38 -6.56
C TYR A 13 -1.71 23.44 -6.05
N ILE A 14 -1.80 23.15 -4.76
CA ILE A 14 -2.75 22.14 -4.28
C ILE A 14 -3.76 22.77 -3.32
N ASP A 15 -4.91 23.17 -3.88
CA ASP A 15 -6.15 23.37 -3.14
C ASP A 15 -6.52 22.07 -2.40
N GLU A 16 -7.10 22.18 -1.19
CA GLU A 16 -7.44 21.04 -0.32
C GLU A 16 -8.21 19.95 -1.05
N LYS A 17 -9.14 20.33 -1.90
CA LYS A 17 -9.92 19.40 -2.71
C LYS A 17 -9.08 18.66 -3.73
N LYS A 18 -8.10 19.32 -4.34
CA LYS A 18 -7.17 18.69 -5.30
C LYS A 18 -6.28 17.66 -4.65
N PHE A 19 -5.85 17.89 -3.39
CA PHE A 19 -5.05 16.93 -2.64
C PHE A 19 -5.80 15.60 -2.45
N PHE A 20 -7.05 15.63 -1.94
CA PHE A 20 -7.87 14.44 -1.78
C PHE A 20 -8.18 13.77 -3.13
N LEU A 21 -8.42 14.56 -4.18
CA LEU A 21 -8.66 14.03 -5.52
C LEU A 21 -7.45 13.28 -6.08
N ILE A 22 -6.25 13.83 -5.93
CA ILE A 22 -5.00 13.17 -6.40
C ILE A 22 -4.80 11.84 -5.68
N ILE A 23 -4.94 11.79 -4.35
CA ILE A 23 -4.76 10.54 -3.60
C ILE A 23 -5.86 9.54 -3.95
N PHE A 24 -7.09 9.98 -4.15
CA PHE A 24 -8.19 9.15 -4.63
C PHE A 24 -7.84 8.47 -5.96
N LEU A 25 -7.36 9.25 -6.94
CA LEU A 25 -6.96 8.71 -8.25
C LEU A 25 -5.78 7.75 -8.15
N VAL A 26 -4.75 8.08 -7.35
CA VAL A 26 -3.61 7.19 -7.11
C VAL A 26 -4.06 5.88 -6.47
N SER A 27 -4.98 5.93 -5.51
CA SER A 27 -5.49 4.73 -4.82
C SER A 27 -6.29 3.83 -5.77
N ILE A 28 -7.18 4.42 -6.58
CA ILE A 28 -7.93 3.67 -7.59
C ILE A 28 -6.99 3.06 -8.64
N PHE A 29 -6.03 3.83 -9.14
CA PHE A 29 -5.05 3.33 -10.12
C PHE A 29 -4.23 2.17 -9.55
N SER A 30 -3.79 2.27 -8.29
CA SER A 30 -3.06 1.19 -7.61
C SER A 30 -3.89 -0.08 -7.48
N LEU A 31 -5.17 0.04 -7.11
CA LEU A 31 -6.09 -1.10 -7.01
C LEU A 31 -6.37 -1.75 -8.36
N ILE A 32 -6.64 -0.95 -9.40
CA ILE A 32 -6.85 -1.45 -10.76
C ILE A 32 -5.60 -2.17 -11.27
N SER A 33 -4.41 -1.61 -11.05
CA SER A 33 -3.15 -2.23 -11.44
C SER A 33 -2.93 -3.57 -10.72
N ALA A 34 -3.26 -3.65 -9.42
CA ALA A 34 -3.15 -4.88 -8.65
C ALA A 34 -4.10 -5.97 -9.17
N ILE A 35 -5.35 -5.60 -9.50
CA ILE A 35 -6.34 -6.51 -10.10
C ILE A 35 -5.89 -6.97 -11.49
N TYR A 36 -5.37 -6.05 -12.30
CA TYR A 36 -4.86 -6.37 -13.64
C TYR A 36 -3.71 -7.40 -13.58
N ILE A 37 -2.74 -7.21 -12.68
CA ILE A 37 -1.62 -8.14 -12.49
C ILE A 37 -2.13 -9.52 -12.07
N GLU A 38 -3.11 -9.58 -11.16
CA GLU A 38 -3.65 -10.84 -10.66
C GLU A 38 -4.47 -11.60 -11.71
N TYR A 39 -5.41 -10.94 -12.38
CA TYR A 39 -6.37 -11.62 -13.27
C TYR A 39 -5.90 -11.73 -14.71
N VAL A 40 -5.17 -10.72 -15.22
CA VAL A 40 -4.71 -10.70 -16.63
C VAL A 40 -3.34 -11.36 -16.76
N LEU A 41 -2.39 -10.98 -15.90
CA LEU A 41 -1.04 -11.57 -15.90
C LEU A 41 -0.98 -12.90 -15.13
N LYS A 42 -2.07 -13.29 -14.43
CA LYS A 42 -2.18 -14.53 -13.63
C LYS A 42 -1.06 -14.68 -12.59
N VAL A 43 -0.62 -13.57 -12.03
CA VAL A 43 0.35 -13.53 -10.95
C VAL A 43 -0.40 -13.53 -9.63
N TYR A 44 -0.37 -14.65 -8.91
CA TYR A 44 -1.06 -14.79 -7.62
C TYR A 44 -0.38 -13.96 -6.54
N PRO A 45 -1.13 -13.11 -5.82
CA PRO A 45 -0.58 -12.30 -4.74
C PRO A 45 -0.32 -13.14 -3.49
N CYS A 46 0.79 -12.87 -2.80
CA CYS A 46 1.02 -13.40 -1.47
C CYS A 46 0.04 -12.79 -0.44
N LYS A 47 -0.09 -13.37 0.74
CA LYS A 47 -1.00 -12.86 1.79
C LYS A 47 -0.69 -11.41 2.20
N LEU A 48 0.58 -11.04 2.34
CA LEU A 48 0.98 -9.66 2.66
C LEU A 48 0.59 -8.68 1.55
N CYS A 49 0.69 -9.08 0.27
CA CYS A 49 0.23 -8.26 -0.86
C CYS A 49 -1.27 -7.95 -0.78
N ILE A 50 -2.08 -8.92 -0.35
CA ILE A 50 -3.53 -8.72 -0.17
C ILE A 50 -3.80 -7.73 0.98
N TYR A 51 -3.12 -7.87 2.11
CA TYR A 51 -3.27 -6.93 3.24
C TYR A 51 -2.87 -5.50 2.86
N GLN A 52 -1.87 -5.32 2.02
CA GLN A 52 -1.45 -4.01 1.54
C GLN A 52 -2.47 -3.32 0.62
N ARG A 53 -3.46 -4.04 0.08
CA ARG A 53 -4.57 -3.43 -0.70
C ARG A 53 -5.61 -2.77 0.20
N ILE A 54 -5.79 -3.25 1.45
CA ILE A 54 -6.79 -2.73 2.40
C ILE A 54 -6.62 -1.22 2.63
N PRO A 55 -5.43 -0.69 2.92
CA PRO A 55 -5.21 0.76 3.07
C PRO A 55 -5.63 1.59 1.85
N PHE A 56 -5.42 1.07 0.64
CA PHE A 56 -5.86 1.77 -0.58
C PHE A 56 -7.38 1.78 -0.73
N ILE A 57 -8.06 0.68 -0.38
CA ILE A 57 -9.53 0.62 -0.37
C ILE A 57 -10.08 1.64 0.64
N LEU A 58 -9.55 1.65 1.87
CA LEU A 58 -9.97 2.59 2.90
C LEU A 58 -9.69 4.04 2.49
N SER A 59 -8.57 4.30 1.83
CA SER A 59 -8.22 5.65 1.37
C SER A 59 -9.19 6.20 0.32
N VAL A 60 -9.77 5.34 -0.53
CA VAL A 60 -10.82 5.75 -1.50
C VAL A 60 -12.02 6.33 -0.74
N PHE A 61 -12.50 5.66 0.31
CA PHE A 61 -13.61 6.16 1.13
C PHE A 61 -13.22 7.43 1.89
N ILE A 62 -12.05 7.45 2.51
CA ILE A 62 -11.56 8.62 3.26
C ILE A 62 -11.43 9.83 2.35
N CYS A 63 -10.89 9.68 1.15
CA CYS A 63 -10.75 10.76 0.19
C CYS A 63 -12.11 11.24 -0.32
N PHE A 64 -13.06 10.34 -0.54
CA PHE A 64 -14.42 10.70 -0.92
C PHE A 64 -15.12 11.55 0.16
N PHE A 65 -15.05 11.14 1.42
CA PHE A 65 -15.61 11.91 2.54
C PHE A 65 -14.84 13.20 2.79
N GLY A 66 -13.50 13.17 2.76
CA GLY A 66 -12.64 14.34 2.94
C GLY A 66 -12.82 15.40 1.85
N TYR A 67 -13.21 14.99 0.63
CA TYR A 67 -13.55 15.92 -0.45
C TYR A 67 -14.89 16.63 -0.22
N ASN A 68 -15.91 15.91 0.31
CA ASN A 68 -17.27 16.38 0.44
C ASN A 68 -17.56 17.08 1.78
N LEU A 69 -16.89 16.69 2.88
CA LEU A 69 -17.17 17.18 4.22
C LEU A 69 -16.27 18.39 4.58
N ASN A 70 -16.73 19.17 5.57
CA ASN A 70 -16.03 20.40 5.98
C ASN A 70 -14.82 20.12 6.90
N ASP A 71 -14.86 19.07 7.71
CA ASP A 71 -13.80 18.73 8.70
C ASP A 71 -12.60 17.99 8.07
N LYS A 72 -11.93 18.64 7.14
CA LYS A 72 -10.85 18.05 6.34
C LYS A 72 -9.66 17.58 7.17
N THR A 73 -9.42 18.20 8.33
CA THR A 73 -8.29 17.87 9.21
C THR A 73 -8.39 16.43 9.75
N ILE A 74 -9.60 15.99 10.14
CA ILE A 74 -9.83 14.64 10.67
C ILE A 74 -9.56 13.61 9.56
N TRP A 75 -10.07 13.85 8.36
CA TRP A 75 -9.89 12.96 7.21
C TRP A 75 -8.43 12.90 6.76
N LEU A 76 -7.71 14.02 6.83
CA LEU A 76 -6.28 14.07 6.56
C LEU A 76 -5.48 13.25 7.58
N LEU A 77 -5.78 13.39 8.87
CA LEU A 77 -5.13 12.59 9.92
C LEU A 77 -5.41 11.11 9.76
N ALA A 78 -6.64 10.73 9.44
CA ALA A 78 -7.00 9.34 9.17
C ALA A 78 -6.21 8.79 7.98
N LEU A 79 -6.09 9.56 6.89
CA LEU A 79 -5.33 9.19 5.71
C LEU A 79 -3.84 8.97 6.04
N VAL A 80 -3.22 9.93 6.72
CA VAL A 80 -1.80 9.84 7.12
C VAL A 80 -1.57 8.64 8.03
N SER A 81 -2.47 8.38 8.99
CA SER A 81 -2.37 7.24 9.90
C SER A 81 -2.41 5.90 9.15
N ILE A 82 -3.36 5.73 8.24
CA ILE A 82 -3.51 4.49 7.46
C ILE A 82 -2.31 4.25 6.56
N PHE A 83 -1.81 5.28 5.86
CA PHE A 83 -0.63 5.11 5.01
C PHE A 83 0.67 4.96 5.80
N THR A 84 0.75 5.47 7.05
CA THR A 84 1.86 5.19 7.95
C THR A 84 1.88 3.70 8.33
N LEU A 85 0.73 3.13 8.71
CA LEU A 85 0.63 1.69 8.97
C LEU A 85 0.96 0.86 7.71
N ASN A 86 0.51 1.29 6.54
CA ASN A 86 0.83 0.63 5.28
C ASN A 86 2.34 0.70 4.96
N ALA A 87 3.00 1.80 5.26
CA ALA A 87 4.45 1.93 5.07
C ALA A 87 5.23 0.95 5.97
N PHE A 88 4.81 0.75 7.22
CA PHE A 88 5.39 -0.27 8.10
C PHE A 88 5.18 -1.68 7.56
N LEU A 89 3.95 -2.01 7.12
CA LEU A 89 3.63 -3.31 6.55
C LEU A 89 4.41 -3.58 5.26
N SER A 90 4.53 -2.57 4.39
CA SER A 90 5.31 -2.69 3.14
C SER A 90 6.81 -2.78 3.41
N GLY A 91 7.32 -2.03 4.40
CA GLY A 91 8.71 -2.12 4.84
C GLY A 91 9.07 -3.50 5.40
N TYR A 92 8.17 -4.08 6.20
CA TYR A 92 8.31 -5.45 6.68
C TYR A 92 8.34 -6.45 5.52
N HIS A 93 7.44 -6.30 4.53
CA HIS A 93 7.40 -7.15 3.34
C HIS A 93 8.69 -7.05 2.52
N VAL A 94 9.19 -5.85 2.27
CA VAL A 94 10.50 -5.64 1.61
C VAL A 94 11.64 -6.27 2.41
N GLY A 95 11.57 -6.23 3.75
CA GLY A 95 12.54 -6.91 4.62
C GLY A 95 12.53 -8.45 4.46
N ILE A 96 11.36 -9.06 4.26
CA ILE A 96 11.23 -10.50 3.95
C ILE A 96 11.82 -10.81 2.57
N GLU A 97 11.49 -10.02 1.53
CA GLU A 97 12.02 -10.18 0.17
C GLU A 97 13.57 -10.15 0.15
N ASN A 98 14.18 -9.30 0.99
CA ASN A 98 15.63 -9.19 1.14
C ASN A 98 16.22 -10.18 2.17
N SER A 99 15.43 -11.13 2.69
CA SER A 99 15.86 -12.12 3.70
C SER A 99 16.38 -11.49 5.01
N ILE A 100 15.99 -10.26 5.34
CA ILE A 100 16.31 -9.59 6.62
C ILE A 100 15.41 -10.13 7.73
N PHE A 101 14.14 -10.40 7.40
CA PHE A 101 13.16 -10.96 8.32
C PHE A 101 12.75 -12.36 7.87
N SER A 102 12.40 -13.21 8.84
CA SER A 102 11.77 -14.51 8.57
C SER A 102 10.34 -14.28 8.00
N GLU A 103 9.90 -15.22 7.17
CA GLU A 103 8.54 -15.18 6.66
C GLU A 103 7.52 -15.25 7.78
N PHE A 104 6.41 -14.53 7.60
CA PHE A 104 5.26 -14.65 8.48
C PHE A 104 4.68 -16.07 8.37
N SER A 105 4.31 -16.68 9.49
CA SER A 105 3.79 -18.06 9.56
C SER A 105 2.59 -18.33 8.64
N GLY A 106 1.92 -17.27 8.17
CA GLY A 106 0.85 -17.36 7.18
C GLY A 106 1.32 -17.41 5.72
N CYS A 107 2.60 -17.15 5.44
CA CYS A 107 3.19 -17.19 4.08
C CYS A 107 4.00 -18.47 3.84
N THR A 108 4.35 -19.21 4.89
CA THR A 108 5.03 -20.50 4.77
C THR A 108 4.02 -21.59 4.42
N ASN A 109 4.34 -22.40 3.40
CA ASN A 109 3.73 -23.71 3.26
C ASN A 109 4.29 -24.55 4.40
N ASP A 110 3.46 -24.86 5.41
CA ASP A 110 3.83 -25.85 6.42
C ASP A 110 4.34 -27.10 5.71
N SER A 111 5.54 -27.52 6.09
CA SER A 111 6.19 -28.72 5.58
C SER A 111 5.17 -29.86 5.57
N LEU A 112 5.05 -30.44 4.38
CA LEU A 112 4.07 -31.48 4.03
C LEU A 112 4.27 -32.75 4.86
N ASP A 113 3.66 -32.81 6.03
CA ASP A 113 3.38 -34.06 6.71
C ASP A 113 1.95 -34.50 6.28
N ILE A 114 1.84 -34.94 5.01
CA ILE A 114 0.56 -35.26 4.41
C ILE A 114 0.35 -36.77 4.53
N GLN A 115 -0.50 -37.17 5.45
CA GLN A 115 -0.97 -38.56 5.57
C GLN A 115 -2.30 -38.81 4.86
N ASP A 116 -2.99 -37.78 4.33
CA ASP A 116 -4.30 -37.96 3.74
C ASP A 116 -4.47 -37.24 2.39
N LYS A 117 -5.02 -37.98 1.39
CA LYS A 117 -5.18 -37.55 0.00
C LYS A 117 -6.15 -36.39 -0.17
N ASP A 118 -7.17 -36.30 0.69
CA ASP A 118 -8.17 -35.22 0.64
C ASP A 118 -7.62 -33.91 1.20
N GLN A 119 -6.71 -33.98 2.17
CA GLN A 119 -5.98 -32.82 2.69
C GLN A 119 -4.99 -32.29 1.65
N LEU A 120 -4.37 -33.17 0.85
CA LEU A 120 -3.50 -32.78 -0.26
C LEU A 120 -4.26 -31.99 -1.32
N LEU A 121 -5.44 -32.47 -1.73
CA LEU A 121 -6.28 -31.80 -2.73
C LEU A 121 -6.77 -30.42 -2.28
N ASN A 122 -7.11 -30.27 -1.00
CA ASN A 122 -7.51 -28.97 -0.44
C ASN A 122 -6.31 -28.01 -0.32
N LYS A 123 -5.13 -28.49 0.07
CA LYS A 123 -3.90 -27.68 0.12
C LYS A 123 -3.39 -27.29 -1.28
N LEU A 124 -3.57 -28.13 -2.29
CA LEU A 124 -3.24 -27.79 -3.68
C LEU A 124 -4.19 -26.73 -4.29
N LYS A 125 -5.39 -26.56 -3.74
CA LYS A 125 -6.31 -25.46 -4.09
C LYS A 125 -5.90 -24.13 -3.45
N ASP A 126 -5.28 -24.16 -2.29
CA ASP A 126 -4.72 -22.98 -1.63
C ASP A 126 -3.29 -22.75 -2.17
N ILE A 127 -3.19 -22.04 -3.27
CA ILE A 127 -1.90 -21.59 -3.83
C ILE A 127 -1.33 -20.55 -2.87
N ASN A 128 -0.65 -20.99 -1.83
CA ASN A 128 0.08 -20.11 -0.92
C ASN A 128 1.40 -19.71 -1.59
N VAL A 129 1.42 -18.54 -2.22
CA VAL A 129 2.66 -17.97 -2.76
C VAL A 129 3.51 -17.46 -1.59
N SER A 130 4.78 -17.89 -1.53
CA SER A 130 5.75 -17.41 -0.55
C SER A 130 5.93 -15.89 -0.67
N CYS A 131 6.01 -15.20 0.47
CA CYS A 131 6.25 -13.74 0.48
C CYS A 131 7.71 -13.39 0.13
N LYS A 132 8.61 -14.38 0.11
CA LYS A 132 10.02 -14.23 -0.25
C LYS A 132 10.23 -14.27 -1.77
N ASP A 133 9.36 -15.00 -2.50
CA ASP A 133 9.50 -15.15 -3.93
C ASP A 133 8.92 -13.93 -4.65
N ILE A 134 9.81 -13.10 -5.21
CA ILE A 134 9.42 -11.93 -5.97
C ILE A 134 8.96 -12.39 -7.36
N VAL A 135 7.67 -12.66 -7.51
CA VAL A 135 7.08 -13.18 -8.75
C VAL A 135 7.02 -12.13 -9.85
N PHE A 136 6.89 -10.84 -9.48
CA PHE A 136 6.71 -9.76 -10.44
C PHE A 136 7.51 -8.51 -10.06
N LYS A 137 8.29 -7.99 -11.02
CA LYS A 137 9.07 -6.76 -10.88
C LYS A 137 8.70 -5.77 -11.97
N ILE A 138 8.54 -4.50 -11.61
CA ILE A 138 8.34 -3.37 -12.53
C ILE A 138 9.59 -2.50 -12.44
N PHE A 139 10.29 -2.30 -13.56
CA PHE A 139 11.56 -1.55 -13.62
C PHE A 139 12.62 -2.03 -12.61
N GLY A 140 12.63 -3.34 -12.29
CA GLY A 140 13.58 -3.90 -11.33
C GLY A 140 13.16 -3.79 -9.86
N LEU A 141 12.05 -3.08 -9.55
CA LEU A 141 11.50 -2.94 -8.20
C LEU A 141 10.40 -3.96 -7.97
N SER A 142 10.34 -4.53 -6.76
CA SER A 142 9.22 -5.38 -6.35
C SER A 142 7.95 -4.53 -6.14
N LEU A 143 6.78 -5.16 -6.23
CA LEU A 143 5.50 -4.50 -5.95
C LEU A 143 5.44 -3.97 -4.51
N ALA A 144 6.05 -4.67 -3.55
CA ALA A 144 6.15 -4.22 -2.16
C ALA A 144 6.99 -2.95 -2.03
N THR A 145 8.11 -2.85 -2.76
CA THR A 145 8.95 -1.64 -2.78
C THR A 145 8.22 -0.45 -3.38
N ILE A 146 7.49 -0.65 -4.48
CA ILE A 146 6.67 0.40 -5.10
C ILE A 146 5.60 0.90 -4.13
N ASN A 147 4.91 -0.03 -3.45
CA ASN A 147 3.91 0.30 -2.44
C ASN A 147 4.51 1.09 -1.27
N LEU A 148 5.70 0.70 -0.80
CA LEU A 148 6.42 1.44 0.25
C LEU A 148 6.70 2.88 -0.18
N ILE A 149 7.21 3.09 -1.39
CA ILE A 149 7.52 4.43 -1.92
C ILE A 149 6.25 5.28 -2.02
N ILE A 150 5.15 4.73 -2.55
CA ILE A 150 3.87 5.43 -2.65
C ILE A 150 3.37 5.82 -1.26
N SER A 151 3.39 4.89 -0.30
CA SER A 151 2.92 5.13 1.06
C SER A 151 3.74 6.22 1.77
N LEU A 152 5.06 6.16 1.68
CA LEU A 152 5.95 7.19 2.25
C LEU A 152 5.73 8.56 1.59
N THR A 153 5.52 8.60 0.28
CA THR A 153 5.23 9.84 -0.44
C THR A 153 3.93 10.46 0.03
N ILE A 154 2.86 9.66 0.19
CA ILE A 154 1.56 10.15 0.67
C ILE A 154 1.67 10.66 2.11
N VAL A 155 2.39 9.95 2.99
CA VAL A 155 2.63 10.37 4.37
C VAL A 155 3.41 11.70 4.41
N ALA A 156 4.49 11.82 3.65
CA ALA A 156 5.28 13.04 3.59
C ALA A 156 4.46 14.24 3.09
N LEU A 157 3.68 14.05 2.03
CA LEU A 157 2.79 15.09 1.50
C LEU A 157 1.69 15.45 2.51
N GLY A 158 1.09 14.48 3.17
CA GLY A 158 0.05 14.69 4.19
C GLY A 158 0.57 15.47 5.39
N ILE A 159 1.74 15.14 5.92
CA ILE A 159 2.37 15.87 7.02
C ILE A 159 2.72 17.31 6.62
N ASN A 160 3.30 17.49 5.43
CA ASN A 160 3.61 18.84 4.93
C ASN A 160 2.35 19.68 4.78
N TYR A 161 1.29 19.09 4.27
CA TYR A 161 0.00 19.75 4.13
C TYR A 161 -0.61 20.13 5.50
N PHE A 162 -0.58 19.21 6.47
CA PHE A 162 -1.05 19.46 7.84
C PHE A 162 -0.32 20.63 8.50
N ASN A 163 1.02 20.67 8.39
CA ASN A 163 1.82 21.77 8.93
C ASN A 163 1.51 23.10 8.26
N TYR A 164 1.21 23.08 6.97
CA TYR A 164 0.78 24.30 6.25
C TYR A 164 -0.59 24.78 6.71
N ALA A 165 -1.57 23.88 6.86
CA ALA A 165 -2.91 24.22 7.31
C ALA A 165 -2.94 24.80 8.73
N LYS A 166 -2.05 24.33 9.61
CA LYS A 166 -1.92 24.83 11.00
C LYS A 166 -1.31 26.24 11.09
N ASN A 167 -0.49 26.63 10.10
CA ASN A 167 0.21 27.93 10.08
C ASN A 167 -0.55 29.01 9.29
N LYS A 168 -1.77 28.71 8.82
CA LYS A 168 -2.67 29.64 8.13
C LYS A 168 -3.75 30.18 9.08
#